data_669f1ceac17fb18fb88f9d9a6b839e82
#
_entry.id   669f1ceac17fb18fb88f9d9a6b839e82
#
_cell.length_a   1.000
_cell.length_b   1.000
_cell.length_c   1.000
_cell.angle_alpha   90.00
_cell.angle_beta   90.00
_cell.angle_gamma   90.00
#
_symmetry.space_group_name_H-M   'P 1'
#
loop_
_entity.id
_entity.type
_entity.pdbx_description
1 polymer ?
#
loop_
_entity_poly.entity_id
_entity_poly.type
_entity_poly.pdbx_seq_one_letter_code
_entity_poly.pdbx_strand_id
1 'polypeptide(L)'
;MLFRSQAAERGLHIHFDVGDVEAMPYGDDQFDVVSSTFGVMFAPNHSAAAGELARVVRPGGRLGLACWTPDGGVGDMFKLLGRFQPPPPEGAGSPLAWGNEAHVRELLGGA
;
A
#
# COMPACT_ATOMS: atom_id res chain seq x y z
N MET A 1 4.47 10.83 13.14
CA MET A 1 4.59 11.42 14.48
C MET A 1 3.76 10.66 15.52
N LEU A 2 2.47 10.54 15.31
CA LEU A 2 1.56 9.87 16.24
C LEU A 2 1.97 8.43 16.57
N PHE A 3 2.35 7.64 15.58
CA PHE A 3 2.74 6.24 15.79
C PHE A 3 4.01 6.09 16.63
N ARG A 4 5.01 6.94 16.45
CA ARG A 4 6.24 6.93 17.26
C ARG A 4 5.94 7.22 18.72
N SER A 5 5.12 8.22 19.00
CA SER A 5 4.70 8.57 20.35
C SER A 5 3.94 7.44 21.02
N GLN A 6 2.99 6.84 20.32
CA GLN A 6 2.21 5.70 20.83
C GLN A 6 3.08 4.47 21.13
N ALA A 7 4.04 4.17 20.27
CA ALA A 7 4.97 3.07 20.48
C ALA A 7 5.81 3.29 21.74
N ALA A 8 6.36 4.50 21.91
CA ALA A 8 7.13 4.87 23.10
C ALA A 8 6.31 4.78 24.39
N GLU A 9 5.09 5.32 24.39
CA GLU A 9 4.16 5.27 25.52
C GLU A 9 3.82 3.83 25.94
N ARG A 10 3.76 2.91 24.97
CA ARG A 10 3.46 1.49 25.21
C ARG A 10 4.70 0.64 25.46
N GLY A 11 5.89 1.23 25.50
CA GLY A 11 7.15 0.51 25.67
C GLY A 11 7.50 -0.44 24.53
N LEU A 12 7.01 -0.16 23.32
CA LEU A 12 7.26 -1.00 22.14
C LEU A 12 8.51 -0.53 21.41
N HIS A 13 9.38 -1.48 21.09
CA HIS A 13 10.56 -1.24 20.27
C HIS A 13 10.22 -1.40 18.80
N ILE A 14 9.91 -0.28 18.12
CA ILE A 14 9.55 -0.24 16.71
C ILE A 14 10.56 0.66 15.98
N HIS A 15 11.14 0.13 14.91
CA HIS A 15 11.99 0.92 14.03
C HIS A 15 11.11 1.65 12.99
N PHE A 16 11.30 2.97 12.87
CA PHE A 16 10.53 3.81 11.96
C PHE A 16 11.44 4.44 10.90
N ASP A 17 11.17 4.15 9.65
CA ASP A 17 11.85 4.75 8.51
C ASP A 17 10.90 5.61 7.70
N VAL A 18 11.43 6.62 7.04
CA VAL A 18 10.74 7.39 6.01
C VAL A 18 11.16 6.83 4.66
N GLY A 19 10.19 6.54 3.81
CA GLY A 19 10.47 5.97 2.49
C GLY A 19 9.28 6.07 1.56
N ASP A 20 9.52 5.72 0.31
CA ASP A 20 8.50 5.63 -0.73
C ASP A 20 8.21 4.14 -0.98
N VAL A 21 6.94 3.75 -1.00
CA VAL A 21 6.56 2.37 -1.29
C VAL A 21 6.93 1.92 -2.70
N GLU A 22 7.10 2.86 -3.62
CA GLU A 22 7.55 2.57 -4.99
C GLU A 22 9.09 2.40 -5.10
N ALA A 23 9.83 2.74 -4.03
CA ALA A 23 11.29 2.59 -3.94
C ALA A 23 11.71 2.48 -2.48
N MET A 24 11.42 1.35 -1.86
CA MET A 24 11.66 1.17 -0.42
C MET A 24 13.16 1.07 -0.08
N PRO A 25 13.60 1.68 1.04
CA PRO A 25 15.00 1.66 1.47
C PRO A 25 15.39 0.35 2.17
N TYR A 26 14.94 -0.77 1.63
CA TYR A 26 15.19 -2.11 2.20
C TYR A 26 15.77 -3.05 1.14
N GLY A 27 16.53 -4.04 1.60
CA GLY A 27 17.09 -5.08 0.73
C GLY A 27 16.04 -6.11 0.30
N ASP A 28 16.41 -6.92 -0.68
CA ASP A 28 15.59 -8.05 -1.14
C ASP A 28 15.41 -9.07 -0.02
N ASP A 29 14.25 -9.71 0.02
CA ASP A 29 13.95 -10.82 0.92
C ASP A 29 14.18 -10.52 2.41
N GLN A 30 14.06 -9.24 2.80
CA GLN A 30 14.43 -8.80 4.15
C GLN A 30 13.39 -9.13 5.21
N PHE A 31 12.11 -9.23 4.85
CA PHE A 31 11.03 -9.37 5.83
C PHE A 31 10.28 -10.70 5.71
N ASP A 32 9.91 -11.26 6.85
CA ASP A 32 9.08 -12.46 6.95
C ASP A 32 7.62 -12.16 6.66
N VAL A 33 7.16 -10.99 7.11
CA VAL A 33 5.80 -10.50 6.94
C VAL A 33 5.84 -9.03 6.55
N VAL A 34 5.10 -8.68 5.53
CA VAL A 34 4.89 -7.28 5.11
C VAL A 34 3.40 -7.00 5.14
N SER A 35 3.00 -5.91 5.74
CA SER A 35 1.59 -5.51 5.78
C SER A 35 1.42 -4.04 5.42
N SER A 36 0.31 -3.75 4.74
CA SER A 36 -0.11 -2.39 4.47
C SER A 36 -1.59 -2.23 4.80
N THR A 37 -1.87 -1.28 5.68
CA THR A 37 -3.24 -0.95 6.09
C THR A 37 -3.61 0.41 5.52
N PHE A 38 -4.37 0.41 4.43
CA PHE A 38 -4.84 1.58 3.70
C PHE A 38 -3.73 2.55 3.22
N GLY A 39 -2.50 2.06 3.08
CA GLY A 39 -1.35 2.87 2.66
C GLY A 39 -0.99 2.68 1.18
N VAL A 40 -0.71 1.45 0.77
CA VAL A 40 -0.22 1.15 -0.59
C VAL A 40 -1.18 1.59 -1.69
N MET A 41 -2.47 1.63 -1.41
CA MET A 41 -3.50 2.03 -2.38
C MET A 41 -3.31 3.48 -2.90
N PHE A 42 -2.60 4.32 -2.17
CA PHE A 42 -2.34 5.71 -2.56
C PHE A 42 -1.06 5.89 -3.40
N ALA A 43 -0.30 4.84 -3.62
CA ALA A 43 0.86 4.90 -4.52
C ALA A 43 0.37 5.05 -5.98
N PRO A 44 0.82 6.07 -6.71
CA PRO A 44 0.35 6.30 -8.08
C PRO A 44 0.77 5.21 -9.06
N ASN A 45 1.93 4.61 -8.88
CA ASN A 45 2.42 3.53 -9.73
C ASN A 45 2.21 2.17 -9.04
N HIS A 46 1.08 1.52 -9.35
CA HIS A 46 0.70 0.24 -8.75
C HIS A 46 1.73 -0.87 -9.01
N SER A 47 2.26 -0.95 -10.23
CA SER A 47 3.25 -1.97 -10.58
C SER A 47 4.55 -1.80 -9.81
N ALA A 48 5.02 -0.57 -9.65
CA ALA A 48 6.23 -0.29 -8.85
C ALA A 48 6.02 -0.64 -7.38
N ALA A 49 4.89 -0.25 -6.80
CA ALA A 49 4.55 -0.57 -5.41
C ALA A 49 4.43 -2.08 -5.19
N ALA A 50 3.73 -2.78 -6.08
CA ALA A 50 3.59 -4.23 -6.02
C ALA A 50 4.96 -4.95 -6.15
N GLY A 51 5.80 -4.49 -7.06
CA GLY A 51 7.15 -5.01 -7.23
C GLY A 51 8.00 -4.85 -5.97
N GLU A 52 7.94 -3.70 -5.32
CA GLU A 52 8.66 -3.45 -4.06
C GLU A 52 8.13 -4.31 -2.91
N LEU A 53 6.82 -4.44 -2.77
CA LEU A 53 6.21 -5.31 -1.77
C LEU A 53 6.67 -6.78 -1.94
N ALA A 54 6.67 -7.26 -3.18
CA ALA A 54 7.14 -8.61 -3.50
C ALA A 54 8.66 -8.77 -3.28
N ARG A 55 9.43 -7.72 -3.60
CA ARG A 55 10.90 -7.74 -3.47
C ARG A 55 11.37 -7.86 -2.03
N VAL A 56 10.76 -7.10 -1.13
CA VAL A 56 11.22 -7.03 0.27
C VAL A 56 10.73 -8.17 1.15
N VAL A 57 9.66 -8.87 0.75
CA VAL A 57 9.20 -10.07 1.46
C VAL A 57 10.02 -11.29 1.00
N ARG A 58 10.51 -12.09 1.97
CA ARG A 58 11.28 -13.28 1.64
C ARG A 58 10.43 -14.36 0.96
N PRO A 59 11.04 -15.30 0.21
CA PRO A 59 10.33 -16.48 -0.27
C PRO A 59 9.67 -17.24 0.88
N GLY A 60 8.41 -17.61 0.72
CA GLY A 60 7.61 -18.25 1.78
C GLY A 60 7.12 -17.30 2.87
N GLY A 61 7.44 -16.02 2.78
CA GLY A 61 6.91 -14.98 3.64
C GLY A 61 5.44 -14.68 3.36
N ARG A 62 4.88 -13.71 4.07
CA ARG A 62 3.46 -13.33 3.94
C ARG A 62 3.32 -11.86 3.64
N LEU A 63 2.38 -11.55 2.75
CA LEU A 63 1.96 -10.18 2.44
C LEU A 63 0.48 -10.01 2.77
N GLY A 64 0.17 -9.06 3.64
CA GLY A 64 -1.20 -8.73 4.02
C GLY A 64 -1.55 -7.29 3.63
N LEU A 65 -2.64 -7.10 2.90
CA LEU A 65 -3.09 -5.78 2.46
C LEU A 65 -4.53 -5.54 2.91
N ALA A 66 -4.79 -4.36 3.45
CA ALA A 66 -6.15 -3.86 3.68
C ALA A 66 -6.36 -2.63 2.81
N CYS A 67 -7.35 -2.67 1.93
CA CYS A 67 -7.66 -1.61 0.97
C CYS A 67 -9.17 -1.42 0.88
N TRP A 68 -9.60 -0.19 0.58
CA TRP A 68 -11.00 0.10 0.31
C TRP A 68 -11.41 -0.45 -1.05
N THR A 69 -12.61 -1.02 -1.12
CA THR A 69 -13.19 -1.47 -2.38
C THR A 69 -13.81 -0.31 -3.16
N PRO A 70 -13.91 -0.41 -4.50
CA PRO A 70 -14.61 0.60 -5.29
C PRO A 70 -16.11 0.64 -5.03
N ASP A 71 -16.66 -0.46 -4.49
CA ASP A 71 -18.06 -0.57 -4.12
C ASP A 71 -18.25 -0.27 -2.63
N GLY A 72 -19.33 0.42 -2.28
CA GLY A 72 -19.64 0.79 -0.91
C GLY A 72 -19.36 2.25 -0.59
N GLY A 73 -19.62 2.64 0.67
CA GLY A 73 -19.65 4.04 1.10
C GLY A 73 -18.36 4.81 0.89
N VAL A 74 -17.21 4.19 1.15
CA VAL A 74 -15.91 4.85 0.94
C VAL A 74 -15.63 5.02 -0.55
N GLY A 75 -15.93 4.02 -1.38
CA GLY A 75 -15.81 4.13 -2.84
C GLY A 75 -16.68 5.25 -3.40
N ASP A 76 -17.91 5.35 -2.94
CA ASP A 76 -18.84 6.41 -3.34
C ASP A 76 -18.35 7.79 -2.90
N MET A 77 -17.80 7.89 -1.69
CA MET A 77 -17.19 9.11 -1.19
C MET A 77 -16.03 9.57 -2.10
N PHE A 78 -15.11 8.68 -2.46
CA PHE A 78 -14.01 9.03 -3.36
C PHE A 78 -14.49 9.45 -4.74
N LYS A 79 -15.52 8.81 -5.29
CA LYS A 79 -16.13 9.20 -6.56
C LYS A 79 -16.75 10.59 -6.50
N LEU A 80 -17.42 10.90 -5.39
CA LEU A 80 -18.02 12.21 -5.17
C LEU A 80 -16.94 13.30 -5.05
N LEU A 81 -15.94 13.08 -4.20
CA LEU A 81 -14.84 14.03 -3.99
C LEU A 81 -14.03 14.28 -5.27
N GLY A 82 -13.86 13.25 -6.10
CA GLY A 82 -13.14 13.34 -7.37
C GLY A 82 -13.73 14.38 -8.33
N ARG A 83 -15.01 14.71 -8.21
CA ARG A 83 -15.66 15.76 -9.02
C ARG A 83 -15.15 17.16 -8.70
N PHE A 84 -14.58 17.37 -7.51
CA PHE A 84 -14.09 18.64 -7.00
C PHE A 84 -12.57 18.76 -6.99
N GLN A 85 -11.88 17.73 -7.45
CA GLN A 85 -10.42 17.68 -7.49
C GLN A 85 -9.93 17.77 -8.94
N PRO A 86 -8.70 18.28 -9.17
CA PRO A 86 -8.10 18.20 -10.49
C PRO A 86 -7.94 16.74 -10.91
N PRO A 87 -7.96 16.45 -12.24
CA PRO A 87 -7.76 15.10 -12.72
C PRO A 87 -6.40 14.56 -12.25
N PRO A 88 -6.30 13.24 -11.95
CA PRO A 88 -5.03 12.64 -11.54
C PRO A 88 -3.99 12.75 -12.67
N PRO A 89 -2.69 12.74 -12.34
CA PRO A 89 -1.63 12.70 -13.33
C PRO A 89 -1.80 11.53 -14.29
N GLU A 90 -1.36 11.72 -15.53
CA GLU A 90 -1.39 10.66 -16.53
C GLU A 90 -0.62 9.43 -16.04
N GLY A 91 -1.21 8.25 -16.21
CA GLY A 91 -0.62 6.98 -15.75
C GLY A 91 -0.80 6.67 -14.26
N ALA A 92 -1.36 7.58 -13.48
CA ALA A 92 -1.66 7.30 -12.07
C ALA A 92 -2.82 6.31 -11.93
N GLY A 93 -2.60 5.25 -11.15
CA GLY A 93 -3.64 4.27 -10.83
C GLY A 93 -4.64 4.80 -9.81
N SER A 94 -5.89 4.34 -9.90
CA SER A 94 -6.90 4.65 -8.90
C SER A 94 -6.60 3.94 -7.57
N PRO A 95 -6.64 4.63 -6.42
CA PRO A 95 -6.49 3.99 -5.11
C PRO A 95 -7.47 2.84 -4.90
N LEU A 96 -8.68 2.95 -5.40
CA LEU A 96 -9.72 1.93 -5.23
C LEU A 96 -9.49 0.66 -6.05
N ALA A 97 -8.61 0.68 -7.04
CA ALA A 97 -8.25 -0.50 -7.82
C ALA A 97 -7.59 -1.60 -6.95
N TRP A 98 -6.91 -1.22 -5.88
CA TRP A 98 -6.36 -2.17 -4.90
C TRP A 98 -7.44 -2.92 -4.12
N GLY A 99 -8.67 -2.46 -4.10
CA GLY A 99 -9.82 -3.17 -3.57
C GLY A 99 -10.44 -4.19 -4.53
N ASN A 100 -9.92 -4.30 -5.74
CA ASN A 100 -10.34 -5.28 -6.73
C ASN A 100 -9.40 -6.49 -6.71
N GLU A 101 -9.89 -7.65 -6.33
CA GLU A 101 -9.10 -8.88 -6.20
C GLU A 101 -8.40 -9.27 -7.50
N ALA A 102 -9.07 -9.15 -8.64
CA ALA A 102 -8.48 -9.49 -9.94
C ALA A 102 -7.28 -8.60 -10.26
N HIS A 103 -7.37 -7.30 -9.98
CA HIS A 103 -6.27 -6.37 -10.17
C HIS A 103 -5.06 -6.70 -9.27
N VAL A 104 -5.31 -7.01 -8.00
CA VAL A 104 -4.25 -7.39 -7.06
C VAL A 104 -3.59 -8.70 -7.46
N ARG A 105 -4.37 -9.67 -7.92
CA ARG A 105 -3.82 -10.94 -8.45
C ARG A 105 -2.96 -10.73 -9.70
N GLU A 106 -3.34 -9.81 -10.56
CA GLU A 106 -2.53 -9.45 -11.73
C GLU A 106 -1.20 -8.81 -11.31
N LEU A 107 -1.22 -7.91 -10.35
CA LEU A 107 -0.03 -7.21 -9.86
C LEU A 107 0.94 -8.13 -9.11
N LEU A 108 0.44 -9.06 -8.31
CA LEU A 108 1.22 -9.89 -7.38
C LEU A 108 1.27 -11.36 -7.77
N GLY A 109 0.56 -11.77 -8.81
CA GLY A 109 0.41 -13.18 -9.18
C GLY A 109 1.69 -13.89 -9.61
N GLY A 110 2.75 -13.16 -9.91
CA GLY A 110 4.07 -13.70 -10.22
C GLY A 110 5.03 -13.74 -9.01
N ALA A 111 4.55 -13.34 -7.86
CA ALA A 111 5.37 -13.21 -6.65
C ALA A 111 5.35 -14.47 -5.77
#